data_90184f1f73c82171db1a4d61fd3be733
#
_entry.id   90184f1f73c82171db1a4d61fd3be733
#
_cell.length_a   1.000
_cell.length_b   1.000
_cell.length_c   1.000
_cell.angle_alpha   90.00
_cell.angle_beta   90.00
_cell.angle_gamma   90.00
#
_symmetry.space_group_name_H-M   'P 1'
#
loop_
_entity.id
_entity.type
_entity.pdbx_description
1 polymer ?
#
loop_
_entity_poly.entity_id
_entity_poly.type
_entity_poly.pdbx_seq_one_letter_code
_entity_poly.pdbx_strand_id
1 'polypeptide(L)'
;MKKSIYILFVLLLLVSCSKNNNGYDALEKSLIGILEKKDYGYIMKNLNESAKAGNEDVYGLAYTYLAENGTAFFNEYMKKSKGIAEYYEALRLQETNGDEAQILGLLESAAKQGNIKAYYMIGNIYENKLEFTKAQEYLKKGRDAGEIYALYSYEYNKNLTNFYKRIEELNKKFNEGSITTEEKKELGTLVLEKVSNYEKAYDILKDFLSENFSPSLYAKAKLLEKDDKEEEAVEIYNQIFLQNKYYLAAFELASRLVKNQKDYNLALKVLDDTNSDEVLILGYKGFIYENLKDFVKAEEFYQKAISKNDIDSMNYLGRLYETKKDMKKAKNIYNKAYSLGSISAGYKLAYILEDEEKEKNPEKTEDSIKQSKEAKKILERLSNSGDDYSMVDLSLYYPETDKMVRILNLAAAAKLNTTAFYNLGVYYYNQKNKDKSKFYFRVAKENGYDIGEVFNAYITE
;
A
#
# COMPACT_ATOMS: atom_id res chain seq x y z
N MET A 1 11.90 31.62 -12.18
CA MET A 1 11.23 31.60 -10.86
C MET A 1 10.70 30.24 -10.39
N LYS A 2 10.44 29.24 -11.27
CA LYS A 2 9.95 27.90 -10.84
C LYS A 2 11.02 26.94 -10.29
N LYS A 3 12.31 27.15 -10.55
CA LYS A 3 13.41 26.31 -10.03
C LYS A 3 13.81 26.61 -8.57
N SER A 4 13.53 27.80 -8.07
CA SER A 4 13.89 28.20 -6.70
C SER A 4 12.96 27.65 -5.63
N ILE A 5 11.71 27.28 -5.98
CA ILE A 5 10.72 26.74 -5.04
C ILE A 5 11.02 25.26 -4.72
N TYR A 6 11.53 24.49 -5.69
CA TYR A 6 11.90 23.09 -5.46
C TYR A 6 13.13 22.94 -4.56
N ILE A 7 14.09 23.83 -4.66
CA ILE A 7 15.29 23.84 -3.80
C ILE A 7 14.92 24.24 -2.36
N LEU A 8 13.94 25.11 -2.20
CA LEU A 8 13.47 25.53 -0.86
C LEU A 8 12.70 24.40 -0.13
N PHE A 9 11.97 23.54 -0.85
CA PHE A 9 11.27 22.39 -0.26
C PHE A 9 12.23 21.26 0.18
N VAL A 10 13.26 20.97 -0.61
CA VAL A 10 14.32 20.01 -0.24
C VAL A 10 15.17 20.55 0.92
N LEU A 11 15.43 21.85 0.96
CA LEU A 11 16.13 22.50 2.08
C LEU A 11 15.28 22.55 3.37
N LEU A 12 13.94 22.63 3.27
CA LEU A 12 13.06 22.59 4.42
C LEU A 12 12.98 21.18 5.04
N LEU A 13 13.06 20.11 4.26
CA LEU A 13 13.18 18.73 4.77
C LEU A 13 14.56 18.48 5.44
N LEU A 14 15.64 19.00 4.87
CA LEU A 14 16.98 18.93 5.46
C LEU A 14 17.11 19.82 6.73
N VAL A 15 16.37 20.92 6.80
CA VAL A 15 16.38 21.84 7.97
C VAL A 15 15.53 21.30 9.12
N SER A 16 14.46 20.52 8.86
CA SER A 16 13.71 19.85 9.93
C SER A 16 14.56 18.74 10.59
N CYS A 17 15.35 18.02 9.81
CA CYS A 17 16.31 17.03 10.31
C CYS A 17 17.46 17.61 11.17
N SER A 18 17.78 18.91 11.00
CA SER A 18 18.92 19.52 11.73
C SER A 18 18.56 20.07 13.10
N LYS A 19 17.29 20.19 13.47
CA LYS A 19 16.90 20.97 14.66
C LYS A 19 16.49 20.19 15.91
N ASN A 20 16.24 18.86 15.86
CA ASN A 20 15.78 18.21 17.10
C ASN A 20 16.13 16.73 17.22
N ASN A 21 17.34 16.43 17.63
CA ASN A 21 17.74 15.08 18.07
C ASN A 21 16.87 14.60 19.25
N ASN A 22 16.36 15.52 20.08
CA ASN A 22 15.56 15.22 21.25
C ASN A 22 14.21 14.53 20.92
N GLY A 23 13.59 14.85 19.79
CA GLY A 23 12.33 14.22 19.37
C GLY A 23 12.51 12.75 19.01
N TYR A 24 13.58 12.39 18.33
CA TYR A 24 13.89 10.99 17.98
C TYR A 24 14.41 10.19 19.17
N ASP A 25 15.10 10.82 20.14
CA ASP A 25 15.49 10.16 21.37
C ASP A 25 14.27 9.78 22.23
N ALA A 26 13.27 10.65 22.29
CA ALA A 26 12.01 10.38 22.96
C ALA A 26 11.16 9.35 22.20
N LEU A 27 11.11 9.40 20.85
CA LEU A 27 10.48 8.37 20.03
C LEU A 27 11.09 6.98 20.31
N GLU A 28 12.40 6.88 20.30
CA GLU A 28 13.11 5.65 20.56
C GLU A 28 12.83 5.10 21.97
N LYS A 29 12.82 5.97 23.00
CA LYS A 29 12.44 5.57 24.36
C LYS A 29 11.02 5.04 24.43
N SER A 30 10.08 5.64 23.68
CA SER A 30 8.71 5.14 23.59
C SER A 30 8.68 3.77 22.92
N LEU A 31 9.36 3.60 21.80
CA LEU A 31 9.42 2.33 21.07
C LEU A 31 10.03 1.21 21.94
N ILE A 32 11.17 1.47 22.57
CA ILE A 32 11.79 0.53 23.52
C ILE A 32 10.83 0.23 24.67
N GLY A 33 10.19 1.26 25.24
CA GLY A 33 9.22 1.09 26.33
C GLY A 33 8.04 0.20 25.96
N ILE A 34 7.52 0.33 24.74
CA ILE A 34 6.45 -0.52 24.21
C ILE A 34 6.95 -1.98 24.07
N LEU A 35 8.10 -2.19 23.46
CA LEU A 35 8.68 -3.52 23.23
C LEU A 35 9.07 -4.22 24.54
N GLU A 36 9.52 -3.48 25.55
CA GLU A 36 9.84 -3.99 26.90
C GLU A 36 8.62 -4.02 27.85
N LYS A 37 7.42 -3.67 27.36
CA LYS A 37 6.17 -3.63 28.15
C LYS A 37 6.29 -2.77 29.43
N LYS A 38 6.96 -1.60 29.34
CA LYS A 38 7.00 -0.60 30.41
C LYS A 38 5.59 -0.10 30.72
N ASP A 39 5.44 0.54 31.88
CA ASP A 39 4.16 1.12 32.27
C ASP A 39 3.68 2.20 31.30
N TYR A 40 2.36 2.36 31.23
CA TYR A 40 1.69 3.30 30.35
C TYR A 40 2.18 4.75 30.54
N GLY A 41 2.42 5.16 31.79
CA GLY A 41 2.89 6.51 32.11
C GLY A 41 4.27 6.81 31.52
N TYR A 42 5.21 5.85 31.59
CA TYR A 42 6.52 5.97 30.96
C TYR A 42 6.41 6.15 29.44
N ILE A 43 5.60 5.31 28.78
CA ILE A 43 5.43 5.34 27.32
C ILE A 43 4.80 6.67 26.91
N MET A 44 3.69 7.07 27.54
CA MET A 44 2.99 8.32 27.24
C MET A 44 3.84 9.57 27.47
N LYS A 45 4.66 9.59 28.53
CA LYS A 45 5.60 10.68 28.76
C LYS A 45 6.53 10.87 27.55
N ASN A 46 7.13 9.79 27.07
CA ASN A 46 8.08 9.86 25.95
C ASN A 46 7.37 10.15 24.61
N LEU A 47 6.15 9.61 24.35
CA LEU A 47 5.34 9.99 23.18
C LEU A 47 5.07 11.51 23.17
N ASN A 48 4.66 12.06 24.33
CA ASN A 48 4.41 13.50 24.47
C ASN A 48 5.68 14.34 24.30
N GLU A 49 6.81 13.91 24.83
CA GLU A 49 8.10 14.59 24.63
C GLU A 49 8.50 14.61 23.15
N SER A 50 8.33 13.49 22.44
CA SER A 50 8.61 13.38 21.02
C SER A 50 7.70 14.30 20.17
N ALA A 51 6.39 14.30 20.47
CA ALA A 51 5.41 15.15 19.77
C ALA A 51 5.67 16.65 20.02
N LYS A 52 5.97 17.05 21.25
CA LYS A 52 6.34 18.43 21.63
C LYS A 52 7.62 18.90 20.93
N ALA A 53 8.54 17.98 20.67
CA ALA A 53 9.76 18.26 19.93
C ALA A 53 9.52 18.35 18.40
N GLY A 54 8.28 18.14 17.93
CA GLY A 54 7.90 18.25 16.53
C GLY A 54 8.27 17.01 15.68
N ASN A 55 8.46 15.86 16.31
CA ASN A 55 8.70 14.61 15.57
C ASN A 55 7.39 14.07 15.01
N GLU A 56 7.30 14.01 13.69
CA GLU A 56 6.10 13.59 12.96
C GLU A 56 5.87 12.06 13.01
N ASP A 57 6.95 11.27 13.14
CA ASP A 57 6.86 9.79 13.18
C ASP A 57 6.22 9.25 14.47
N VAL A 58 6.18 10.08 15.53
CA VAL A 58 5.56 9.71 16.80
C VAL A 58 4.07 9.41 16.67
N TYR A 59 3.39 10.05 15.72
CA TYR A 59 1.95 9.84 15.52
C TYR A 59 1.66 8.46 14.94
N GLY A 60 2.54 7.93 14.07
CA GLY A 60 2.47 6.56 13.59
C GLY A 60 2.65 5.54 14.71
N LEU A 61 3.65 5.74 15.59
CA LEU A 61 3.89 4.88 16.75
C LEU A 61 2.72 4.96 17.75
N ALA A 62 2.21 6.17 18.01
CA ALA A 62 1.06 6.38 18.89
C ALA A 62 -0.21 5.70 18.36
N TYR A 63 -0.45 5.77 17.05
CA TYR A 63 -1.56 5.09 16.39
C TYR A 63 -1.48 3.57 16.59
N THR A 64 -0.32 2.97 16.33
CA THR A 64 -0.12 1.53 16.49
C THR A 64 -0.26 1.06 17.94
N TYR A 65 0.24 1.87 18.90
CA TYR A 65 0.28 1.47 20.32
C TYR A 65 -1.01 1.80 21.09
N LEU A 66 -1.57 3.00 20.88
CA LEU A 66 -2.69 3.47 21.69
C LEU A 66 -4.03 2.90 21.24
N ALA A 67 -4.14 2.45 19.98
CA ALA A 67 -5.37 1.91 19.40
C ALA A 67 -6.61 2.74 19.81
N GLU A 68 -7.59 2.14 20.47
CA GLU A 68 -8.83 2.82 20.89
C GLU A 68 -8.62 3.96 21.90
N ASN A 69 -7.52 3.96 22.64
CA ASN A 69 -7.24 4.94 23.69
C ASN A 69 -6.49 6.18 23.19
N GLY A 70 -6.25 6.29 21.86
CA GLY A 70 -5.42 7.35 21.28
C GLY A 70 -6.06 8.73 21.19
N THR A 71 -7.39 8.86 21.30
CA THR A 71 -8.12 10.11 21.06
C THR A 71 -7.58 11.32 21.85
N ALA A 72 -7.28 11.14 23.13
CA ALA A 72 -6.77 12.23 23.96
C ALA A 72 -5.39 12.72 23.49
N PHE A 73 -4.52 11.80 23.08
CA PHE A 73 -3.19 12.13 22.55
C PHE A 73 -3.31 12.92 21.23
N PHE A 74 -4.08 12.42 20.27
CA PHE A 74 -4.22 13.09 18.98
C PHE A 74 -4.88 14.46 19.12
N ASN A 75 -5.92 14.59 19.95
CA ASN A 75 -6.61 15.87 20.19
C ASN A 75 -5.68 16.95 20.79
N GLU A 76 -4.71 16.58 21.64
CA GLU A 76 -3.73 17.51 22.19
C GLU A 76 -2.84 18.14 21.11
N TYR A 77 -2.55 17.39 20.04
CA TYR A 77 -1.63 17.82 18.98
C TYR A 77 -2.32 18.26 17.68
N MET A 78 -3.64 18.20 17.59
CA MET A 78 -4.38 18.80 16.48
C MET A 78 -4.01 20.29 16.33
N LYS A 79 -3.90 20.76 15.09
CA LYS A 79 -3.45 22.12 14.74
C LYS A 79 -1.98 22.43 15.01
N LYS A 80 -1.24 21.56 15.66
CA LYS A 80 0.21 21.72 15.92
C LYS A 80 1.07 20.78 15.09
N SER A 81 0.47 19.75 14.53
CA SER A 81 1.13 18.63 13.83
C SER A 81 1.12 18.74 12.31
N LYS A 82 0.75 19.88 11.74
CA LYS A 82 0.57 20.07 10.28
C LYS A 82 -0.41 19.05 9.68
N GLY A 83 -1.48 18.73 10.40
CA GLY A 83 -2.51 17.79 9.97
C GLY A 83 -2.19 16.31 10.17
N ILE A 84 -1.06 15.97 10.81
CA ILE A 84 -0.68 14.57 10.99
C ILE A 84 -1.48 13.92 12.11
N ALA A 85 -1.71 14.62 13.22
CA ALA A 85 -2.53 14.11 14.31
C ALA A 85 -3.99 13.90 13.87
N GLU A 86 -4.55 14.83 13.10
CA GLU A 86 -5.89 14.72 12.51
C GLU A 86 -5.98 13.52 11.57
N TYR A 87 -4.96 13.28 10.75
CA TYR A 87 -4.91 12.14 9.85
C TYR A 87 -4.92 10.80 10.61
N TYR A 88 -4.08 10.64 11.63
CA TYR A 88 -4.03 9.41 12.42
C TYR A 88 -5.27 9.21 13.29
N GLU A 89 -5.87 10.27 13.81
CA GLU A 89 -7.16 10.16 14.52
C GLU A 89 -8.28 9.75 13.58
N ALA A 90 -8.29 10.24 12.34
CA ALA A 90 -9.24 9.81 11.33
C ALA A 90 -9.09 8.31 11.01
N LEU A 91 -7.85 7.82 10.84
CA LEU A 91 -7.57 6.39 10.65
C LEU A 91 -8.08 5.56 11.83
N ARG A 92 -7.79 5.98 13.06
CA ARG A 92 -8.25 5.31 14.28
C ARG A 92 -9.77 5.23 14.34
N LEU A 93 -10.46 6.34 14.06
CA LEU A 93 -11.93 6.35 14.03
C LEU A 93 -12.48 5.43 12.94
N GLN A 94 -11.83 5.34 11.80
CA GLN A 94 -12.23 4.44 10.72
C GLN A 94 -12.14 2.97 11.16
N GLU A 95 -11.06 2.58 11.86
CA GLU A 95 -10.90 1.20 12.38
C GLU A 95 -11.91 0.86 13.49
N THR A 96 -12.31 1.86 14.28
CA THR A 96 -13.28 1.69 15.37
C THR A 96 -14.73 1.95 14.96
N ASN A 97 -15.02 2.01 13.66
CA ASN A 97 -16.34 2.32 13.12
C ASN A 97 -16.91 3.67 13.64
N GLY A 98 -16.06 4.68 13.76
CA GLY A 98 -16.44 6.03 14.15
C GLY A 98 -17.34 6.72 13.13
N ASP A 99 -17.88 7.89 13.51
CA ASP A 99 -18.74 8.69 12.65
C ASP A 99 -18.02 9.15 11.38
N GLU A 100 -18.56 8.82 10.21
CA GLU A 100 -17.97 9.15 8.90
C GLU A 100 -17.84 10.65 8.67
N ALA A 101 -18.79 11.45 9.13
CA ALA A 101 -18.73 12.91 8.98
C ALA A 101 -17.57 13.49 9.82
N GLN A 102 -17.33 12.93 11.01
CA GLN A 102 -16.18 13.28 11.84
C GLN A 102 -14.87 12.87 11.17
N ILE A 103 -14.79 11.67 10.60
CA ILE A 103 -13.62 11.18 9.87
C ILE A 103 -13.30 12.10 8.70
N LEU A 104 -14.29 12.43 7.86
CA LEU A 104 -14.12 13.34 6.73
C LEU A 104 -13.64 14.72 7.19
N GLY A 105 -14.26 15.29 8.24
CA GLY A 105 -13.86 16.58 8.78
C GLY A 105 -12.41 16.62 9.25
N LEU A 106 -11.93 15.57 9.90
CA LEU A 106 -10.53 15.42 10.31
C LEU A 106 -9.59 15.31 9.10
N LEU A 107 -9.94 14.51 8.09
CA LEU A 107 -9.13 14.37 6.88
C LEU A 107 -9.06 15.65 6.06
N GLU A 108 -10.19 16.39 5.94
CA GLU A 108 -10.20 17.69 5.27
C GLU A 108 -9.35 18.72 6.02
N SER A 109 -9.41 18.71 7.36
CA SER A 109 -8.54 19.54 8.20
C SER A 109 -7.06 19.17 8.00
N ALA A 110 -6.74 17.87 7.96
CA ALA A 110 -5.40 17.37 7.72
C ALA A 110 -4.86 17.81 6.35
N ALA A 111 -5.66 17.64 5.30
CA ALA A 111 -5.30 18.05 3.93
C ALA A 111 -5.07 19.57 3.83
N LYS A 112 -5.92 20.38 4.47
CA LYS A 112 -5.79 21.83 4.52
C LYS A 112 -4.52 22.29 5.24
N GLN A 113 -4.04 21.53 6.21
CA GLN A 113 -2.79 21.80 6.92
C GLN A 113 -1.55 21.27 6.20
N GLY A 114 -1.71 20.62 5.05
CA GLY A 114 -0.61 20.14 4.20
C GLY A 114 -0.30 18.66 4.30
N ASN A 115 -1.11 17.87 5.01
CA ASN A 115 -0.97 16.42 4.99
C ASN A 115 -1.54 15.85 3.68
N ILE A 116 -0.66 15.59 2.72
CA ILE A 116 -1.07 15.14 1.37
C ILE A 116 -1.71 13.74 1.35
N LYS A 117 -1.42 12.88 2.34
CA LYS A 117 -1.99 11.53 2.45
C LYS A 117 -3.49 11.54 2.68
N ALA A 118 -3.99 12.61 3.29
CA ALA A 118 -5.42 12.78 3.55
C ALA A 118 -6.24 12.82 2.25
N TYR A 119 -5.69 13.32 1.15
CA TYR A 119 -6.40 13.37 -0.13
C TYR A 119 -6.78 11.98 -0.66
N TYR A 120 -5.86 11.00 -0.54
CA TYR A 120 -6.13 9.62 -0.92
C TYR A 120 -7.26 9.01 -0.07
N MET A 121 -7.20 9.21 1.26
CA MET A 121 -8.21 8.68 2.18
C MET A 121 -9.61 9.28 1.91
N ILE A 122 -9.68 10.60 1.66
CA ILE A 122 -10.95 11.26 1.30
C ILE A 122 -11.48 10.69 -0.02
N GLY A 123 -10.60 10.50 -1.02
CA GLY A 123 -10.94 9.88 -2.29
C GLY A 123 -11.59 8.52 -2.09
N ASN A 124 -10.98 7.65 -1.30
CA ASN A 124 -11.50 6.31 -1.00
C ASN A 124 -12.86 6.34 -0.29
N ILE A 125 -13.07 7.27 0.65
CA ILE A 125 -14.36 7.42 1.32
C ILE A 125 -15.45 7.77 0.31
N TYR A 126 -15.20 8.72 -0.60
CA TYR A 126 -16.17 9.06 -1.65
C TYR A 126 -16.38 7.94 -2.69
N GLU A 127 -15.34 7.14 -3.00
CA GLU A 127 -15.51 5.93 -3.83
C GLU A 127 -16.45 4.91 -3.16
N ASN A 128 -16.27 4.66 -1.86
CA ASN A 128 -17.15 3.77 -1.10
C ASN A 128 -18.61 4.27 -1.03
N LYS A 129 -18.81 5.60 -1.11
CA LYS A 129 -20.14 6.23 -1.22
C LYS A 129 -20.71 6.19 -2.63
N LEU A 130 -19.96 5.72 -3.60
CA LEU A 130 -20.26 5.79 -5.03
C LEU A 130 -20.41 7.24 -5.54
N GLU A 131 -19.65 8.18 -4.98
CA GLU A 131 -19.56 9.59 -5.35
C GLU A 131 -18.24 9.86 -6.10
N PHE A 132 -18.07 9.22 -7.26
CA PHE A 132 -16.78 9.17 -7.98
C PHE A 132 -16.31 10.52 -8.51
N THR A 133 -17.21 11.42 -8.81
CA THR A 133 -16.86 12.79 -9.24
C THR A 133 -16.09 13.51 -8.13
N LYS A 134 -16.55 13.39 -6.88
CA LYS A 134 -15.85 13.95 -5.72
C LYS A 134 -14.56 13.17 -5.42
N ALA A 135 -14.61 11.85 -5.50
CA ALA A 135 -13.42 11.01 -5.32
C ALA A 135 -12.30 11.44 -6.27
N GLN A 136 -12.60 11.59 -7.57
CA GLN A 136 -11.65 12.02 -8.58
C GLN A 136 -11.09 13.43 -8.32
N GLU A 137 -11.88 14.35 -7.78
CA GLU A 137 -11.42 15.68 -7.39
C GLU A 137 -10.33 15.61 -6.31
N TYR A 138 -10.56 14.82 -5.25
CA TYR A 138 -9.59 14.66 -4.16
C TYR A 138 -8.36 13.85 -4.58
N LEU A 139 -8.54 12.77 -5.34
CA LEU A 139 -7.42 11.99 -5.88
C LEU A 139 -6.54 12.85 -6.80
N LYS A 140 -7.14 13.73 -7.61
CA LYS A 140 -6.40 14.69 -8.43
C LYS A 140 -5.59 15.67 -7.57
N LYS A 141 -6.18 16.20 -6.49
CA LYS A 141 -5.45 17.07 -5.55
C LYS A 141 -4.26 16.34 -4.91
N GLY A 142 -4.45 15.09 -4.49
CA GLY A 142 -3.38 14.25 -3.95
C GLY A 142 -2.27 13.97 -4.98
N ARG A 143 -2.64 13.57 -6.20
CA ARG A 143 -1.71 13.40 -7.32
C ARG A 143 -0.87 14.66 -7.57
N ASP A 144 -1.54 15.81 -7.65
CA ASP A 144 -0.90 17.09 -7.96
C ASP A 144 0.00 17.56 -6.80
N ALA A 145 -0.28 17.13 -5.57
CA ALA A 145 0.56 17.31 -4.39
C ALA A 145 1.72 16.30 -4.28
N GLY A 146 1.76 15.28 -5.15
CA GLY A 146 2.83 14.27 -5.19
C GLY A 146 2.55 12.99 -4.40
N GLU A 147 1.33 12.82 -3.85
CA GLU A 147 0.91 11.62 -3.13
C GLU A 147 0.76 10.45 -4.11
N ILE A 148 1.48 9.33 -3.85
CA ILE A 148 1.63 8.26 -4.84
C ILE A 148 0.40 7.33 -4.90
N TYR A 149 -0.29 7.09 -3.79
CA TYR A 149 -1.50 6.28 -3.78
C TYR A 149 -2.65 7.01 -4.49
N ALA A 150 -2.76 8.33 -4.30
CA ALA A 150 -3.73 9.15 -5.02
C ALA A 150 -3.42 9.20 -6.52
N LEU A 151 -2.14 9.24 -6.91
CA LEU A 151 -1.74 9.13 -8.31
C LEU A 151 -2.19 7.80 -8.90
N TYR A 152 -1.89 6.67 -8.24
CA TYR A 152 -2.27 5.34 -8.70
C TYR A 152 -3.79 5.23 -8.88
N SER A 153 -4.57 5.58 -7.84
CA SER A 153 -6.03 5.51 -7.91
C SER A 153 -6.61 6.45 -8.96
N TYR A 154 -6.06 7.67 -9.08
CA TYR A 154 -6.50 8.61 -10.12
C TYR A 154 -6.31 8.07 -11.53
N GLU A 155 -5.14 7.50 -11.85
CA GLU A 155 -4.85 6.97 -13.18
C GLU A 155 -5.63 5.67 -13.45
N TYR A 156 -5.80 4.83 -12.44
CA TYR A 156 -6.66 3.64 -12.53
C TYR A 156 -8.12 4.02 -12.84
N ASN A 157 -8.69 4.93 -12.07
CA ASN A 157 -10.08 5.34 -12.17
C ASN A 157 -10.40 6.11 -13.44
N LYS A 158 -9.42 6.77 -14.03
CA LYS A 158 -9.57 7.49 -15.31
C LYS A 158 -10.12 6.61 -16.42
N ASN A 159 -9.76 5.33 -16.43
CA ASN A 159 -10.22 4.35 -17.41
C ASN A 159 -11.66 3.89 -17.14
N LEU A 160 -12.17 4.09 -15.93
CA LEU A 160 -13.50 3.69 -15.48
C LEU A 160 -14.52 4.84 -15.51
N THR A 161 -14.13 6.03 -15.98
CA THR A 161 -14.93 7.27 -15.90
C THR A 161 -16.37 7.10 -16.41
N ASN A 162 -16.58 6.37 -17.52
CA ASN A 162 -17.92 6.17 -18.07
C ASN A 162 -18.77 5.26 -17.16
N PHE A 163 -18.17 4.21 -16.58
CA PHE A 163 -18.85 3.35 -15.62
C PHE A 163 -19.19 4.11 -14.35
N TYR A 164 -18.29 4.94 -13.85
CA TYR A 164 -18.50 5.74 -12.65
C TYR A 164 -19.64 6.76 -12.81
N LYS A 165 -19.72 7.45 -13.93
CA LYS A 165 -20.85 8.33 -14.22
C LYS A 165 -22.18 7.56 -14.21
N ARG A 166 -22.19 6.37 -14.82
CA ARG A 166 -23.38 5.52 -14.85
C ARG A 166 -23.76 5.03 -13.44
N ILE A 167 -22.78 4.65 -12.62
CA ILE A 167 -23.02 4.25 -11.23
C ILE A 167 -23.59 5.43 -10.42
N GLU A 168 -23.04 6.63 -10.55
CA GLU A 168 -23.56 7.84 -9.85
C GLU A 168 -25.00 8.13 -10.23
N GLU A 169 -25.33 8.06 -11.53
CA GLU A 169 -26.69 8.25 -12.02
C GLU A 169 -27.66 7.22 -11.42
N LEU A 170 -27.31 5.95 -11.48
CA LEU A 170 -28.14 4.86 -10.97
C LEU A 170 -28.23 4.88 -9.43
N ASN A 171 -27.15 5.22 -8.72
CA ASN A 171 -27.14 5.34 -7.27
C ASN A 171 -28.04 6.48 -6.78
N LYS A 172 -28.09 7.58 -7.53
CA LYS A 172 -29.03 8.67 -7.24
C LYS A 172 -30.49 8.17 -7.34
N LYS A 173 -30.85 7.49 -8.44
CA LYS A 173 -32.19 6.90 -8.60
C LYS A 173 -32.50 5.87 -7.50
N PHE A 174 -31.51 5.08 -7.11
CA PHE A 174 -31.66 4.10 -6.03
C PHE A 174 -32.00 4.76 -4.70
N ASN A 175 -31.29 5.82 -4.34
CA ASN A 175 -31.51 6.57 -3.11
C ASN A 175 -32.83 7.34 -3.10
N GLU A 176 -33.31 7.77 -4.28
CA GLU A 176 -34.61 8.44 -4.47
C GLU A 176 -35.79 7.44 -4.57
N GLY A 177 -35.53 6.14 -4.59
CA GLY A 177 -36.55 5.10 -4.75
C GLY A 177 -37.20 5.06 -6.14
N SER A 178 -36.58 5.69 -7.14
CA SER A 178 -37.10 5.78 -8.52
C SER A 178 -36.43 4.81 -9.52
N ILE A 179 -35.56 3.93 -9.00
CA ILE A 179 -34.80 2.96 -9.81
C ILE A 179 -35.70 1.79 -10.26
N THR A 180 -35.59 1.38 -11.51
CA THR A 180 -36.25 0.18 -12.02
C THR A 180 -35.51 -1.09 -11.60
N THR A 181 -36.17 -2.25 -11.73
CA THR A 181 -35.57 -3.57 -11.43
C THR A 181 -34.29 -3.81 -12.25
N GLU A 182 -34.34 -3.53 -13.55
CA GLU A 182 -33.19 -3.73 -14.44
C GLU A 182 -32.05 -2.76 -14.13
N GLU A 183 -32.36 -1.49 -13.85
CA GLU A 183 -31.37 -0.50 -13.42
C GLU A 183 -30.74 -0.89 -12.07
N LYS A 184 -31.51 -1.49 -11.15
CA LYS A 184 -31.00 -1.99 -9.86
C LYS A 184 -30.04 -3.15 -10.06
N LYS A 185 -30.36 -4.09 -10.97
CA LYS A 185 -29.41 -5.16 -11.36
C LYS A 185 -28.14 -4.61 -12.01
N GLU A 186 -28.28 -3.63 -12.90
CA GLU A 186 -27.15 -2.95 -13.55
C GLU A 186 -26.27 -2.27 -12.50
N LEU A 187 -26.84 -1.48 -11.59
CA LEU A 187 -26.10 -0.78 -10.53
C LEU A 187 -25.29 -1.76 -9.67
N GLY A 188 -25.94 -2.81 -9.15
CA GLY A 188 -25.26 -3.77 -8.30
C GLY A 188 -24.16 -4.53 -9.03
N THR A 189 -24.37 -4.88 -10.31
CA THR A 189 -23.33 -5.52 -11.14
C THR A 189 -22.14 -4.60 -11.37
N LEU A 190 -22.36 -3.32 -11.70
CA LEU A 190 -21.29 -2.35 -11.88
C LEU A 190 -20.52 -2.10 -10.58
N VAL A 191 -21.21 -2.00 -9.44
CA VAL A 191 -20.57 -1.85 -8.13
C VAL A 191 -19.71 -3.09 -7.80
N LEU A 192 -20.20 -4.29 -8.12
CA LEU A 192 -19.48 -5.52 -7.94
C LEU A 192 -18.21 -5.59 -8.83
N GLU A 193 -18.36 -5.36 -10.13
CA GLU A 193 -17.34 -5.66 -11.13
C GLU A 193 -16.32 -4.54 -11.34
N LYS A 194 -16.72 -3.28 -11.14
CA LYS A 194 -15.87 -2.12 -11.44
C LYS A 194 -15.41 -1.38 -10.18
N VAL A 195 -16.06 -1.59 -9.02
CA VAL A 195 -15.70 -0.98 -7.74
C VAL A 195 -15.16 -2.02 -6.75
N SER A 196 -15.52 -3.30 -6.95
CA SER A 196 -15.19 -4.42 -6.05
C SER A 196 -15.69 -4.22 -4.60
N ASN A 197 -16.77 -3.45 -4.43
CA ASN A 197 -17.44 -3.27 -3.14
C ASN A 197 -18.53 -4.33 -2.97
N TYR A 198 -18.14 -5.49 -2.45
CA TYR A 198 -18.99 -6.68 -2.35
C TYR A 198 -20.17 -6.50 -1.40
N GLU A 199 -19.98 -5.78 -0.29
CA GLU A 199 -21.03 -5.48 0.69
C GLU A 199 -22.10 -4.59 0.08
N LYS A 200 -21.71 -3.49 -0.55
CA LYS A 200 -22.62 -2.58 -1.22
C LYS A 200 -23.34 -3.25 -2.39
N ALA A 201 -22.61 -4.04 -3.18
CA ALA A 201 -23.19 -4.81 -4.27
C ALA A 201 -24.22 -5.81 -3.77
N TYR A 202 -23.93 -6.53 -2.67
CA TYR A 202 -24.87 -7.45 -2.04
C TYR A 202 -26.11 -6.73 -1.55
N ASP A 203 -25.98 -5.62 -0.86
CA ASP A 203 -27.13 -4.84 -0.36
C ASP A 203 -28.07 -4.40 -1.51
N ILE A 204 -27.50 -4.06 -2.65
CA ILE A 204 -28.29 -3.71 -3.85
C ILE A 204 -28.94 -4.95 -4.48
N LEU A 205 -28.24 -6.09 -4.52
CA LEU A 205 -28.60 -7.25 -5.32
C LEU A 205 -29.30 -8.39 -4.56
N LYS A 206 -29.36 -8.36 -3.22
CA LYS A 206 -29.87 -9.48 -2.39
C LYS A 206 -31.30 -9.92 -2.73
N ASP A 207 -32.13 -9.03 -3.23
CA ASP A 207 -33.51 -9.37 -3.65
C ASP A 207 -33.55 -10.30 -4.87
N PHE A 208 -32.44 -10.42 -5.63
CA PHE A 208 -32.33 -11.24 -6.84
C PHE A 208 -31.69 -12.62 -6.61
N LEU A 209 -31.44 -13.01 -5.37
CA LEU A 209 -30.84 -14.32 -5.02
C LEU A 209 -31.72 -15.48 -5.50
N SER A 210 -33.05 -15.35 -5.35
CA SER A 210 -34.02 -16.38 -5.78
C SER A 210 -34.10 -16.56 -7.30
N GLU A 211 -33.63 -15.59 -8.07
CA GLU A 211 -33.57 -15.64 -9.53
C GLU A 211 -32.29 -16.30 -10.05
N ASN A 212 -31.41 -16.80 -9.18
CA ASN A 212 -30.07 -17.28 -9.55
C ASN A 212 -29.24 -16.28 -10.35
N PHE A 213 -29.41 -14.98 -10.08
CA PHE A 213 -28.66 -13.91 -10.72
C PHE A 213 -27.19 -13.96 -10.31
N SER A 214 -26.27 -14.26 -11.25
CA SER A 214 -24.85 -14.51 -10.95
C SER A 214 -24.17 -13.43 -10.15
N PRO A 215 -24.34 -12.11 -10.42
CA PRO A 215 -23.73 -11.06 -9.61
C PRO A 215 -24.20 -11.07 -8.15
N SER A 216 -25.50 -11.35 -7.88
CA SER A 216 -26.01 -11.41 -6.49
C SER A 216 -25.46 -12.61 -5.72
N LEU A 217 -25.39 -13.77 -6.38
CA LEU A 217 -24.80 -14.98 -5.79
C LEU A 217 -23.29 -14.80 -5.54
N TYR A 218 -22.57 -14.19 -6.50
CA TYR A 218 -21.15 -13.93 -6.32
C TYR A 218 -20.89 -12.96 -5.14
N ALA A 219 -21.65 -11.87 -5.03
CA ALA A 219 -21.55 -10.96 -3.90
C ALA A 219 -21.80 -11.68 -2.57
N LYS A 220 -22.83 -12.57 -2.52
CA LYS A 220 -23.07 -13.44 -1.34
C LYS A 220 -21.88 -14.33 -1.03
N ALA A 221 -21.28 -14.98 -2.04
CA ALA A 221 -20.13 -15.85 -1.85
C ALA A 221 -18.92 -15.09 -1.27
N LYS A 222 -18.67 -13.86 -1.73
CA LYS A 222 -17.61 -13.01 -1.16
C LYS A 222 -17.85 -12.64 0.31
N LEU A 223 -19.09 -12.45 0.73
CA LEU A 223 -19.42 -12.24 2.14
C LEU A 223 -19.26 -13.51 2.98
N LEU A 224 -19.59 -14.68 2.43
CA LEU A 224 -19.35 -15.96 3.08
C LEU A 224 -17.84 -16.20 3.32
N GLU A 225 -16.96 -15.83 2.37
CA GLU A 225 -15.51 -15.88 2.57
C GLU A 225 -15.06 -14.98 3.73
N LYS A 226 -15.66 -13.78 3.83
CA LYS A 226 -15.37 -12.85 4.93
C LYS A 226 -15.77 -13.41 6.30
N ASP A 227 -16.82 -14.25 6.33
CA ASP A 227 -17.33 -14.94 7.52
C ASP A 227 -16.65 -16.31 7.77
N ASP A 228 -15.50 -16.58 7.13
CA ASP A 228 -14.74 -17.84 7.21
C ASP A 228 -15.51 -19.08 6.74
N LYS A 229 -16.54 -18.91 5.89
CA LYS A 229 -17.37 -19.98 5.29
C LYS A 229 -16.92 -20.29 3.86
N GLU A 230 -15.65 -20.66 3.69
CA GLU A 230 -15.03 -20.85 2.39
C GLU A 230 -15.71 -21.96 1.57
N GLU A 231 -16.12 -23.08 2.20
CA GLU A 231 -16.76 -24.21 1.50
C GLU A 231 -18.09 -23.79 0.85
N GLU A 232 -18.95 -23.07 1.60
CA GLU A 232 -20.23 -22.56 1.08
C GLU A 232 -20.00 -21.58 -0.09
N ALA A 233 -18.97 -20.73 0.01
CA ALA A 233 -18.61 -19.79 -1.07
C ALA A 233 -18.18 -20.54 -2.34
N VAL A 234 -17.35 -21.59 -2.20
CA VAL A 234 -16.88 -22.41 -3.34
C VAL A 234 -18.04 -23.13 -4.01
N GLU A 235 -19.00 -23.64 -3.27
CA GLU A 235 -20.20 -24.25 -3.85
C GLU A 235 -20.97 -23.25 -4.74
N ILE A 236 -21.12 -22.01 -4.27
CA ILE A 236 -21.76 -20.95 -5.06
C ILE A 236 -20.94 -20.61 -6.30
N TYR A 237 -19.60 -20.47 -6.20
CA TYR A 237 -18.76 -20.21 -7.38
C TYR A 237 -18.89 -21.34 -8.43
N ASN A 238 -18.90 -22.59 -8.02
CA ASN A 238 -19.14 -23.72 -8.92
C ASN A 238 -20.51 -23.63 -9.58
N GLN A 239 -21.57 -23.35 -8.80
CA GLN A 239 -22.90 -23.20 -9.31
C GLN A 239 -22.99 -22.15 -10.43
N ILE A 240 -22.55 -20.92 -10.15
CA ILE A 240 -22.67 -19.80 -11.11
C ILE A 240 -21.72 -19.97 -12.31
N PHE A 241 -20.56 -20.61 -12.12
CA PHE A 241 -19.66 -20.93 -13.22
C PHE A 241 -20.28 -21.99 -14.16
N LEU A 242 -20.83 -23.05 -13.62
CA LEU A 242 -21.45 -24.11 -14.42
C LEU A 242 -22.66 -23.60 -15.21
N GLN A 243 -23.48 -22.75 -14.58
CA GLN A 243 -24.69 -22.22 -15.19
C GLN A 243 -24.43 -21.13 -16.24
N ASN A 244 -23.58 -20.17 -15.93
CA ASN A 244 -23.48 -18.92 -16.68
C ASN A 244 -22.04 -18.57 -17.15
N LYS A 245 -21.05 -19.41 -16.84
CA LYS A 245 -19.63 -19.13 -17.13
C LYS A 245 -19.19 -17.76 -16.62
N TYR A 246 -19.72 -17.34 -15.45
CA TYR A 246 -19.45 -16.01 -14.90
C TYR A 246 -17.98 -15.86 -14.58
N TYR A 247 -17.33 -14.88 -15.20
CA TYR A 247 -15.87 -14.75 -15.20
C TYR A 247 -15.25 -14.54 -13.84
N LEU A 248 -15.91 -13.81 -12.91
CA LEU A 248 -15.40 -13.65 -11.55
C LEU A 248 -15.39 -14.97 -10.79
N ALA A 249 -16.41 -15.81 -10.93
CA ALA A 249 -16.42 -17.14 -10.32
C ALA A 249 -15.35 -18.05 -10.94
N ALA A 250 -15.15 -17.97 -12.24
CA ALA A 250 -14.07 -18.70 -12.91
C ALA A 250 -12.70 -18.29 -12.38
N PHE A 251 -12.48 -17.01 -12.15
CA PHE A 251 -11.24 -16.49 -11.54
C PHE A 251 -11.01 -17.08 -10.15
N GLU A 252 -12.04 -17.08 -9.29
CA GLU A 252 -11.94 -17.63 -7.93
C GLU A 252 -11.61 -19.13 -7.93
N LEU A 253 -12.28 -19.90 -8.82
CA LEU A 253 -12.02 -21.33 -8.96
C LEU A 253 -10.61 -21.60 -9.53
N ALA A 254 -10.21 -20.88 -10.56
CA ALA A 254 -8.86 -20.99 -11.14
C ALA A 254 -7.77 -20.61 -10.12
N SER A 255 -8.01 -19.57 -9.32
CA SER A 255 -7.08 -19.15 -8.26
C SER A 255 -6.87 -20.25 -7.21
N ARG A 256 -7.94 -20.95 -6.80
CA ARG A 256 -7.87 -22.08 -5.87
C ARG A 256 -7.16 -23.30 -6.46
N LEU A 257 -7.41 -23.62 -7.74
CA LEU A 257 -6.70 -24.68 -8.45
C LEU A 257 -5.18 -24.43 -8.47
N VAL A 258 -4.77 -23.19 -8.73
CA VAL A 258 -3.36 -22.80 -8.72
C VAL A 258 -2.77 -22.84 -7.31
N LYS A 259 -3.47 -22.23 -6.33
CA LYS A 259 -2.98 -22.10 -4.95
C LYS A 259 -2.85 -23.46 -4.25
N ASN A 260 -3.89 -24.31 -4.34
CA ASN A 260 -4.01 -25.52 -3.54
C ASN A 260 -3.44 -26.75 -4.24
N GLN A 261 -3.56 -26.84 -5.57
CA GLN A 261 -3.23 -28.04 -6.35
C GLN A 261 -2.12 -27.80 -7.36
N LYS A 262 -1.75 -26.56 -7.63
CA LYS A 262 -0.83 -26.13 -8.71
C LYS A 262 -1.26 -26.67 -10.08
N ASP A 263 -2.56 -26.88 -10.28
CA ASP A 263 -3.12 -27.35 -11.57
C ASP A 263 -3.37 -26.17 -12.51
N TYR A 264 -2.30 -25.70 -13.11
CA TYR A 264 -2.30 -24.59 -14.06
C TYR A 264 -3.12 -24.88 -15.33
N ASN A 265 -3.12 -26.14 -15.80
CA ASN A 265 -3.83 -26.51 -17.02
C ASN A 265 -5.34 -26.50 -16.84
N LEU A 266 -5.84 -27.03 -15.71
CA LEU A 266 -7.24 -27.00 -15.39
C LEU A 266 -7.70 -25.55 -15.12
N ALA A 267 -6.86 -24.74 -14.42
CA ALA A 267 -7.14 -23.33 -14.20
C ALA A 267 -7.28 -22.56 -15.53
N LEU A 268 -6.38 -22.78 -16.50
CA LEU A 268 -6.52 -22.18 -17.83
C LEU A 268 -7.82 -22.60 -18.52
N LYS A 269 -8.18 -23.89 -18.46
CA LYS A 269 -9.43 -24.36 -19.04
C LYS A 269 -10.66 -23.66 -18.44
N VAL A 270 -10.70 -23.52 -17.11
CA VAL A 270 -11.77 -22.81 -16.41
C VAL A 270 -11.87 -21.35 -16.88
N LEU A 271 -10.74 -20.68 -17.04
CA LEU A 271 -10.70 -19.29 -17.51
C LEU A 271 -11.06 -19.17 -18.99
N ASP A 272 -10.64 -20.13 -19.83
CA ASP A 272 -10.94 -20.14 -21.28
C ASP A 272 -12.43 -20.38 -21.55
N ASP A 273 -13.06 -21.22 -20.73
CA ASP A 273 -14.51 -21.50 -20.83
C ASP A 273 -15.39 -20.25 -20.67
N THR A 274 -14.87 -19.17 -20.09
CA THR A 274 -15.61 -17.91 -19.94
C THR A 274 -15.67 -17.07 -21.22
N ASN A 275 -14.75 -17.27 -22.15
CA ASN A 275 -14.49 -16.39 -23.30
C ASN A 275 -14.34 -14.90 -22.93
N SER A 276 -13.95 -14.62 -21.68
CA SER A 276 -13.82 -13.27 -21.16
C SER A 276 -12.45 -12.67 -21.49
N ASP A 277 -12.47 -11.41 -21.91
CA ASP A 277 -11.30 -10.57 -22.12
C ASP A 277 -11.15 -9.47 -21.04
N GLU A 278 -11.83 -9.64 -19.91
CA GLU A 278 -11.66 -8.75 -18.76
C GLU A 278 -10.22 -8.78 -18.26
N VAL A 279 -9.76 -7.61 -17.79
CA VAL A 279 -8.36 -7.38 -17.38
C VAL A 279 -7.88 -8.41 -16.36
N LEU A 280 -8.74 -8.73 -15.40
CA LEU A 280 -8.48 -9.73 -14.36
C LEU A 280 -8.15 -11.10 -14.95
N ILE A 281 -8.93 -11.55 -15.95
CA ILE A 281 -8.74 -12.84 -16.62
C ILE A 281 -7.47 -12.83 -17.44
N LEU A 282 -7.21 -11.75 -18.20
CA LEU A 282 -6.04 -11.62 -19.04
C LEU A 282 -4.76 -11.62 -18.19
N GLY A 283 -4.71 -10.80 -17.13
CA GLY A 283 -3.56 -10.74 -16.21
C GLY A 283 -3.28 -12.08 -15.55
N TYR A 284 -4.33 -12.79 -15.12
CA TYR A 284 -4.18 -14.09 -14.46
C TYR A 284 -3.76 -15.21 -15.41
N LYS A 285 -4.25 -15.22 -16.67
CA LYS A 285 -3.72 -16.11 -17.73
C LYS A 285 -2.24 -15.85 -17.96
N GLY A 286 -1.81 -14.60 -18.02
CA GLY A 286 -0.39 -14.23 -18.08
C GLY A 286 0.43 -14.85 -16.95
N PHE A 287 -0.05 -14.72 -15.72
CA PHE A 287 0.57 -15.32 -14.54
C PHE A 287 0.65 -16.86 -14.61
N ILE A 288 -0.40 -17.53 -15.08
CA ILE A 288 -0.41 -18.98 -15.23
C ILE A 288 0.61 -19.43 -16.30
N TYR A 289 0.63 -18.78 -17.47
CA TYR A 289 1.62 -19.10 -18.52
C TYR A 289 3.06 -18.85 -18.06
N GLU A 290 3.31 -17.82 -17.26
CA GLU A 290 4.63 -17.57 -16.64
C GLU A 290 5.06 -18.76 -15.76
N ASN A 291 4.14 -19.30 -14.94
CA ASN A 291 4.42 -20.48 -14.10
C ASN A 291 4.63 -21.76 -14.92
N LEU A 292 3.93 -21.89 -16.05
CA LEU A 292 4.15 -22.98 -17.01
C LEU A 292 5.42 -22.79 -17.85
N LYS A 293 6.18 -21.70 -17.67
CA LYS A 293 7.38 -21.34 -18.44
C LYS A 293 7.11 -21.03 -19.92
N ASP A 294 5.87 -20.85 -20.31
CA ASP A 294 5.49 -20.33 -21.64
C ASP A 294 5.56 -18.79 -21.61
N PHE A 295 6.78 -18.27 -21.62
CA PHE A 295 7.05 -16.84 -21.51
C PHE A 295 6.57 -16.03 -22.71
N VAL A 296 6.29 -16.68 -23.85
CA VAL A 296 5.75 -16.01 -25.05
C VAL A 296 4.28 -15.70 -24.82
N LYS A 297 3.50 -16.67 -24.39
CA LYS A 297 2.09 -16.47 -24.08
C LYS A 297 1.91 -15.57 -22.83
N ALA A 298 2.75 -15.72 -21.81
CA ALA A 298 2.72 -14.84 -20.65
C ALA A 298 2.86 -13.37 -21.06
N GLU A 299 3.86 -13.06 -21.89
CA GLU A 299 4.09 -11.70 -22.42
C GLU A 299 2.87 -11.21 -23.23
N GLU A 300 2.31 -12.07 -24.11
CA GLU A 300 1.13 -11.74 -24.90
C GLU A 300 -0.08 -11.36 -24.03
N PHE A 301 -0.39 -12.17 -23.00
CA PHE A 301 -1.52 -11.92 -22.11
C PHE A 301 -1.32 -10.70 -21.23
N TYR A 302 -0.12 -10.48 -20.70
CA TYR A 302 0.18 -9.25 -19.97
C TYR A 302 0.05 -8.01 -20.86
N GLN A 303 0.54 -8.07 -22.11
CA GLN A 303 0.38 -6.96 -23.06
C GLN A 303 -1.08 -6.68 -23.39
N LYS A 304 -1.94 -7.71 -23.52
CA LYS A 304 -3.38 -7.54 -23.69
C LYS A 304 -4.01 -6.81 -22.49
N ALA A 305 -3.66 -7.19 -21.26
CA ALA A 305 -4.14 -6.50 -20.07
C ALA A 305 -3.61 -5.05 -20.00
N ILE A 306 -2.34 -4.82 -20.31
CA ILE A 306 -1.73 -3.48 -20.40
C ILE A 306 -2.38 -2.60 -21.44
N SER A 307 -2.83 -3.16 -22.57
CA SER A 307 -3.57 -2.39 -23.59
C SER A 307 -4.91 -1.86 -23.08
N LYS A 308 -5.43 -2.46 -22.02
CA LYS A 308 -6.61 -2.01 -21.26
C LYS A 308 -6.22 -1.18 -20.01
N ASN A 309 -4.98 -0.68 -19.98
CA ASN A 309 -4.41 0.16 -18.94
C ASN A 309 -4.21 -0.52 -17.56
N ASP A 310 -3.99 -1.83 -17.54
CA ASP A 310 -3.68 -2.55 -16.30
C ASP A 310 -2.26 -2.28 -15.82
N ILE A 311 -2.15 -1.57 -14.69
CA ILE A 311 -0.87 -1.19 -14.08
C ILE A 311 -0.20 -2.41 -13.44
N ASP A 312 -0.97 -3.33 -12.87
CA ASP A 312 -0.43 -4.53 -12.21
C ASP A 312 0.20 -5.47 -13.22
N SER A 313 -0.39 -5.64 -14.41
CA SER A 313 0.23 -6.41 -15.50
C SER A 313 1.55 -5.77 -16.00
N MET A 314 1.76 -4.46 -15.84
CA MET A 314 3.07 -3.85 -16.09
C MET A 314 4.13 -4.34 -15.11
N ASN A 315 3.78 -4.50 -13.83
CA ASN A 315 4.68 -5.05 -12.81
C ASN A 315 5.04 -6.52 -13.13
N TYR A 316 4.06 -7.33 -13.51
CA TYR A 316 4.28 -8.72 -13.89
C TYR A 316 5.14 -8.84 -15.15
N LEU A 317 4.87 -8.03 -16.17
CA LEU A 317 5.67 -8.01 -17.38
C LEU A 317 7.12 -7.55 -17.13
N GLY A 318 7.32 -6.58 -16.23
CA GLY A 318 8.65 -6.16 -15.80
C GLY A 318 9.44 -7.31 -15.19
N ARG A 319 8.82 -8.06 -14.26
CA ARG A 319 9.39 -9.27 -13.65
C ARG A 319 9.69 -10.37 -14.68
N LEU A 320 8.80 -10.54 -15.67
CA LEU A 320 9.03 -11.48 -16.76
C LEU A 320 10.27 -11.09 -17.57
N TYR A 321 10.48 -9.81 -17.84
CA TYR A 321 11.68 -9.33 -18.52
C TYR A 321 12.95 -9.48 -17.66
N GLU A 322 12.88 -9.28 -16.33
CA GLU A 322 14.00 -9.63 -15.42
C GLU A 322 14.36 -11.10 -15.54
N THR A 323 13.35 -12.00 -15.50
CA THR A 323 13.56 -13.46 -15.66
C THR A 323 14.20 -13.79 -17.00
N LYS A 324 13.85 -13.10 -18.07
CA LYS A 324 14.44 -13.21 -19.41
C LYS A 324 15.79 -12.50 -19.54
N LYS A 325 16.29 -11.85 -18.47
CA LYS A 325 17.51 -11.03 -18.44
C LYS A 325 17.49 -9.83 -19.42
N ASP A 326 16.32 -9.39 -19.83
CA ASP A 326 16.14 -8.18 -20.65
C ASP A 326 15.90 -6.97 -19.73
N MET A 327 16.97 -6.54 -19.03
CA MET A 327 16.90 -5.46 -18.04
C MET A 327 16.48 -4.12 -18.66
N LYS A 328 16.78 -3.91 -19.96
CA LYS A 328 16.35 -2.69 -20.67
C LYS A 328 14.83 -2.63 -20.81
N LYS A 329 14.17 -3.73 -21.19
CA LYS A 329 12.70 -3.78 -21.26
C LYS A 329 12.09 -3.74 -19.87
N ALA A 330 12.67 -4.44 -18.88
CA ALA A 330 12.22 -4.39 -17.49
C ALA A 330 12.21 -2.95 -16.96
N LYS A 331 13.33 -2.22 -17.11
CA LYS A 331 13.44 -0.81 -16.72
C LYS A 331 12.37 0.07 -17.38
N ASN A 332 12.16 -0.09 -18.68
CA ASN A 332 11.18 0.72 -19.42
C ASN A 332 9.76 0.51 -18.91
N ILE A 333 9.35 -0.74 -18.68
CA ILE A 333 8.00 -1.04 -18.23
C ILE A 333 7.79 -0.62 -16.77
N TYR A 334 8.79 -0.82 -15.89
CA TYR A 334 8.73 -0.34 -14.51
C TYR A 334 8.68 1.18 -14.42
N ASN A 335 9.44 1.89 -15.26
CA ASN A 335 9.38 3.35 -15.31
C ASN A 335 7.96 3.83 -15.71
N LYS A 336 7.33 3.16 -16.69
CA LYS A 336 5.95 3.44 -17.07
C LYS A 336 4.99 3.19 -15.91
N ALA A 337 5.06 2.03 -15.26
CA ALA A 337 4.20 1.69 -14.13
C ALA A 337 4.39 2.65 -12.94
N TYR A 338 5.64 3.01 -12.62
CA TYR A 338 5.95 3.99 -11.56
C TYR A 338 5.42 5.38 -11.89
N SER A 339 5.48 5.81 -13.15
CA SER A 339 4.89 7.09 -13.57
C SER A 339 3.37 7.15 -13.39
N LEU A 340 2.71 6.00 -13.34
CA LEU A 340 1.29 5.82 -13.03
C LEU A 340 1.01 5.54 -11.54
N GLY A 341 2.01 5.63 -10.68
CA GLY A 341 1.87 5.51 -9.24
C GLY A 341 2.14 4.12 -8.65
N SER A 342 2.63 3.14 -9.44
CA SER A 342 2.99 1.83 -8.89
C SER A 342 4.20 1.92 -7.97
N ILE A 343 4.00 1.67 -6.68
CA ILE A 343 5.06 1.63 -5.66
C ILE A 343 6.00 0.44 -5.94
N SER A 344 5.44 -0.73 -6.25
CA SER A 344 6.23 -1.93 -6.57
C SER A 344 7.17 -1.70 -7.75
N ALA A 345 6.69 -1.04 -8.81
CA ALA A 345 7.54 -0.65 -9.94
C ALA A 345 8.60 0.38 -9.53
N GLY A 346 8.27 1.31 -8.64
CA GLY A 346 9.23 2.28 -8.09
C GLY A 346 10.41 1.61 -7.40
N TYR A 347 10.16 0.61 -6.57
CA TYR A 347 11.22 -0.21 -5.96
C TYR A 347 12.08 -0.91 -7.00
N LYS A 348 11.45 -1.64 -7.91
CA LYS A 348 12.15 -2.38 -8.96
C LYS A 348 13.03 -1.45 -9.82
N LEU A 349 12.48 -0.28 -10.15
CA LEU A 349 13.23 0.74 -10.89
C LEU A 349 14.43 1.27 -10.08
N ALA A 350 14.26 1.52 -8.78
CA ALA A 350 15.35 1.97 -7.93
C ALA A 350 16.49 0.94 -7.85
N TYR A 351 16.15 -0.36 -7.72
CA TYR A 351 17.17 -1.43 -7.74
C TYR A 351 17.92 -1.50 -9.07
N ILE A 352 17.21 -1.44 -10.21
CA ILE A 352 17.85 -1.47 -11.53
C ILE A 352 18.79 -0.26 -11.71
N LEU A 353 18.37 0.93 -11.29
CA LEU A 353 19.18 2.15 -11.38
C LEU A 353 20.43 2.08 -10.49
N GLU A 354 20.33 1.40 -9.34
CA GLU A 354 21.47 1.20 -8.46
C GLU A 354 22.47 0.21 -9.03
N ASP A 355 21.99 -0.88 -9.64
CA ASP A 355 22.85 -1.85 -10.29
C ASP A 355 23.57 -1.26 -11.51
N GLU A 356 22.85 -0.45 -12.34
CA GLU A 356 23.48 0.28 -13.44
C GLU A 356 24.57 1.29 -12.96
N GLU A 357 24.38 1.90 -11.79
CA GLU A 357 25.37 2.82 -11.23
C GLU A 357 26.61 2.09 -10.72
N LYS A 358 26.43 0.91 -10.11
CA LYS A 358 27.54 0.02 -9.72
C LYS A 358 28.36 -0.46 -10.92
N GLU A 359 27.69 -0.84 -12.03
CA GLU A 359 28.36 -1.25 -13.25
C GLU A 359 29.21 -0.14 -13.85
N LYS A 360 28.76 1.13 -13.76
CA LYS A 360 29.53 2.30 -14.25
C LYS A 360 30.73 2.65 -13.37
N ASN A 361 30.66 2.33 -12.07
CA ASN A 361 31.65 2.72 -11.07
C ASN A 361 32.11 1.50 -10.24
N PRO A 362 32.72 0.45 -10.85
CA PRO A 362 33.06 -0.78 -10.15
C PRO A 362 34.08 -0.60 -9.02
N GLU A 363 34.92 0.44 -9.10
CA GLU A 363 35.92 0.75 -8.07
C GLU A 363 35.31 1.30 -6.76
N LYS A 364 34.05 1.75 -6.79
CA LYS A 364 33.33 2.26 -5.62
C LYS A 364 32.48 1.19 -4.92
N THR A 365 32.53 -0.04 -5.37
CA THR A 365 31.70 -1.15 -4.82
C THR A 365 32.15 -1.63 -3.43
N GLU A 366 33.32 -1.20 -2.93
CA GLU A 366 33.77 -1.49 -1.55
C GLU A 366 33.04 -0.63 -0.50
N ASP A 367 32.48 0.52 -0.89
CA ASP A 367 31.64 1.31 -0.01
C ASP A 367 30.20 0.73 0.03
N SER A 368 29.73 0.36 1.18
CA SER A 368 28.36 -0.16 1.41
C SER A 368 27.25 0.85 1.08
N ILE A 369 27.62 2.08 0.73
CA ILE A 369 26.71 3.20 0.47
C ILE A 369 26.21 3.16 -0.98
N LYS A 370 24.88 3.12 -1.15
CA LYS A 370 24.25 3.24 -2.48
C LYS A 370 24.51 4.62 -3.10
N GLN A 371 24.66 4.66 -4.42
CA GLN A 371 25.21 5.84 -5.13
C GLN A 371 24.25 6.47 -6.14
N SER A 372 23.26 5.73 -6.64
CA SER A 372 22.35 6.24 -7.67
C SER A 372 21.47 7.38 -7.17
N LYS A 373 21.70 8.59 -7.70
CA LYS A 373 20.90 9.78 -7.37
C LYS A 373 19.44 9.65 -7.81
N GLU A 374 19.18 8.93 -8.91
CA GLU A 374 17.83 8.72 -9.43
C GLU A 374 17.08 7.72 -8.56
N ALA A 375 17.71 6.60 -8.19
CA ALA A 375 17.14 5.64 -7.26
C ALA A 375 16.80 6.29 -5.91
N LYS A 376 17.72 7.10 -5.36
CA LYS A 376 17.52 7.87 -4.13
C LYS A 376 16.25 8.74 -4.20
N LYS A 377 16.04 9.48 -5.31
CA LYS A 377 14.85 10.32 -5.48
C LYS A 377 13.54 9.50 -5.51
N ILE A 378 13.56 8.31 -6.12
CA ILE A 378 12.41 7.42 -6.11
C ILE A 378 12.10 7.00 -4.68
N LEU A 379 13.09 6.52 -3.93
CA LEU A 379 12.92 6.08 -2.55
C LEU A 379 12.51 7.24 -1.61
N GLU A 380 13.03 8.44 -1.81
CA GLU A 380 12.58 9.64 -1.09
C GLU A 380 11.09 9.91 -1.31
N ARG A 381 10.59 9.79 -2.55
CA ARG A 381 9.17 9.96 -2.84
C ARG A 381 8.31 8.89 -2.17
N LEU A 382 8.72 7.61 -2.27
CA LEU A 382 8.01 6.50 -1.64
C LEU A 382 8.00 6.63 -0.10
N SER A 383 9.14 6.97 0.50
CA SER A 383 9.28 7.22 1.93
C SER A 383 8.37 8.37 2.41
N ASN A 384 8.27 9.47 1.65
CA ASN A 384 7.39 10.60 1.97
C ASN A 384 5.90 10.22 1.95
N SER A 385 5.51 9.24 1.13
CA SER A 385 4.16 8.65 1.15
C SER A 385 3.96 7.70 2.34
N GLY A 386 4.99 7.48 3.15
CA GLY A 386 4.92 6.69 4.38
C GLY A 386 5.27 5.22 4.20
N ASP A 387 5.90 4.84 3.11
CA ASP A 387 6.35 3.49 2.89
C ASP A 387 7.61 3.18 3.73
N ASP A 388 7.51 2.24 4.65
CA ASP A 388 8.55 1.90 5.63
C ASP A 388 9.72 1.12 4.99
N TYR A 389 9.47 0.33 3.96
CA TYR A 389 10.54 -0.35 3.22
C TYR A 389 11.43 0.67 2.49
N SER A 390 10.82 1.71 1.91
CA SER A 390 11.60 2.81 1.29
C SER A 390 12.43 3.59 2.31
N MET A 391 11.95 3.74 3.54
CA MET A 391 12.74 4.38 4.62
C MET A 391 13.99 3.56 4.93
N VAL A 392 13.84 2.23 5.03
CA VAL A 392 14.96 1.30 5.24
C VAL A 392 15.95 1.37 4.08
N ASP A 393 15.47 1.25 2.84
CA ASP A 393 16.33 1.30 1.66
C ASP A 393 17.01 2.65 1.47
N LEU A 394 16.32 3.74 1.79
CA LEU A 394 16.88 5.10 1.75
C LEU A 394 18.00 5.27 2.77
N SER A 395 17.96 4.56 3.90
CA SER A 395 19.04 4.62 4.89
C SER A 395 20.39 4.14 4.36
N LEU A 396 20.38 3.27 3.34
CA LEU A 396 21.59 2.73 2.70
C LEU A 396 22.34 3.76 1.82
N TYR A 397 21.76 4.95 1.62
CA TYR A 397 22.42 6.08 0.93
C TYR A 397 23.21 6.99 1.90
N TYR A 398 23.38 6.57 3.14
CA TYR A 398 24.10 7.30 4.17
C TYR A 398 25.15 6.40 4.83
N PRO A 399 26.29 6.95 5.31
CA PRO A 399 27.25 6.19 6.12
C PRO A 399 26.57 5.52 7.30
N GLU A 400 26.97 4.31 7.65
CA GLU A 400 26.36 3.52 8.76
C GLU A 400 26.34 4.23 10.11
N THR A 401 27.26 5.17 10.33
CA THR A 401 27.33 5.98 11.55
C THR A 401 26.52 7.28 11.47
N ASP A 402 25.94 7.60 10.29
CA ASP A 402 25.18 8.83 10.10
C ASP A 402 23.85 8.76 10.89
N LYS A 403 23.50 9.89 11.50
CA LYS A 403 22.22 10.03 12.22
C LYS A 403 21.00 9.75 11.33
N MET A 404 21.11 9.93 9.99
CA MET A 404 20.03 9.64 9.05
C MET A 404 19.71 8.13 9.01
N VAL A 405 20.70 7.26 9.14
CA VAL A 405 20.50 5.81 9.26
C VAL A 405 19.60 5.51 10.49
N ARG A 406 19.93 6.12 11.64
CA ARG A 406 19.11 5.96 12.85
C ARG A 406 17.70 6.53 12.66
N ILE A 407 17.56 7.74 12.13
CA ILE A 407 16.28 8.43 11.96
C ILE A 407 15.34 7.62 11.06
N LEU A 408 15.81 7.23 9.85
CA LEU A 408 14.99 6.49 8.89
C LEU A 408 14.59 5.10 9.42
N ASN A 409 15.52 4.40 10.08
CA ASN A 409 15.19 3.11 10.66
C ASN A 409 14.29 3.22 11.91
N LEU A 410 14.36 4.30 12.72
CA LEU A 410 13.39 4.52 13.79
C LEU A 410 11.98 4.81 13.24
N ALA A 411 11.87 5.58 12.16
CA ALA A 411 10.59 5.82 11.50
C ALA A 411 9.95 4.52 10.95
N ALA A 412 10.77 3.65 10.34
CA ALA A 412 10.32 2.34 9.87
C ALA A 412 10.00 1.38 11.02
N ALA A 413 10.82 1.36 12.08
CA ALA A 413 10.63 0.54 13.27
C ALA A 413 9.35 0.93 14.04
N ALA A 414 8.96 2.22 14.02
CA ALA A 414 7.68 2.68 14.56
C ALA A 414 6.46 2.05 13.85
N LYS A 415 6.66 1.46 12.68
CA LYS A 415 5.69 0.67 11.92
C LYS A 415 5.95 -0.84 11.98
N LEU A 416 6.77 -1.27 12.93
CA LEU A 416 7.15 -2.67 13.17
C LEU A 416 7.92 -3.33 12.01
N ASN A 417 8.64 -2.56 11.20
CA ASN A 417 9.50 -3.10 10.16
C ASN A 417 10.69 -3.86 10.77
N THR A 418 10.77 -5.17 10.52
CA THR A 418 11.78 -6.05 11.14
C THR A 418 13.20 -5.77 10.66
N THR A 419 13.38 -5.39 9.40
CA THR A 419 14.69 -5.01 8.85
C THR A 419 15.20 -3.73 9.51
N ALA A 420 14.29 -2.81 9.84
CA ALA A 420 14.66 -1.58 10.54
C ALA A 420 15.23 -1.86 11.95
N PHE A 421 14.71 -2.85 12.67
CA PHE A 421 15.28 -3.28 13.95
C PHE A 421 16.69 -3.83 13.78
N TYR A 422 16.93 -4.67 12.75
CA TYR A 422 18.27 -5.15 12.46
C TYR A 422 19.24 -4.00 12.17
N ASN A 423 18.86 -3.06 11.32
CA ASN A 423 19.69 -1.91 10.95
C ASN A 423 19.99 -1.00 12.16
N LEU A 424 19.04 -0.84 13.08
CA LEU A 424 19.29 -0.15 14.36
C LEU A 424 20.29 -0.93 15.23
N GLY A 425 20.22 -2.25 15.23
CA GLY A 425 21.20 -3.11 15.89
C GLY A 425 22.61 -2.86 15.35
N VAL A 426 22.79 -2.85 14.02
CA VAL A 426 24.05 -2.54 13.35
C VAL A 426 24.51 -1.10 13.65
N TYR A 427 23.61 -0.12 13.54
CA TYR A 427 23.93 1.28 13.85
C TYR A 427 24.51 1.42 15.25
N TYR A 428 23.85 0.86 16.27
CA TYR A 428 24.34 0.94 17.65
C TYR A 428 25.58 0.08 17.93
N TYR A 429 25.77 -1.01 17.18
CA TYR A 429 27.01 -1.77 17.21
C TYR A 429 28.20 -0.90 16.80
N ASN A 430 28.07 -0.18 15.68
CA ASN A 430 29.09 0.74 15.18
C ASN A 430 29.31 1.95 16.10
N GLN A 431 28.28 2.38 16.82
CA GLN A 431 28.38 3.41 17.88
C GLN A 431 28.94 2.88 19.20
N LYS A 432 29.33 1.60 19.28
CA LYS A 432 29.80 0.93 20.52
C LYS A 432 28.79 0.97 21.68
N ASN A 433 27.51 1.14 21.39
CA ASN A 433 26.42 1.06 22.37
C ASN A 433 25.91 -0.38 22.46
N LYS A 434 26.59 -1.18 23.31
CA LYS A 434 26.35 -2.63 23.46
C LYS A 434 24.90 -2.95 23.84
N ASP A 435 24.33 -2.20 24.78
CA ASP A 435 22.98 -2.49 25.32
C ASP A 435 21.90 -2.29 24.25
N LYS A 436 21.88 -1.16 23.55
CA LYS A 436 20.93 -0.90 22.47
C LYS A 436 21.14 -1.81 21.28
N SER A 437 22.39 -2.11 20.91
CA SER A 437 22.71 -3.02 19.83
C SER A 437 22.12 -4.40 20.10
N LYS A 438 22.39 -4.98 21.26
CA LYS A 438 21.86 -6.29 21.65
C LYS A 438 20.34 -6.30 21.73
N PHE A 439 19.75 -5.21 22.26
CA PHE A 439 18.30 -5.05 22.31
C PHE A 439 17.68 -5.16 20.91
N TYR A 440 18.12 -4.36 19.96
CA TYR A 440 17.54 -4.32 18.61
C TYR A 440 17.79 -5.60 17.82
N PHE A 441 18.94 -6.24 17.94
CA PHE A 441 19.17 -7.56 17.35
C PHE A 441 18.25 -8.64 17.93
N ARG A 442 17.98 -8.63 19.24
CA ARG A 442 17.00 -9.55 19.83
C ARG A 442 15.60 -9.31 19.30
N VAL A 443 15.15 -8.05 19.23
CA VAL A 443 13.85 -7.70 18.68
C VAL A 443 13.74 -8.15 17.21
N ALA A 444 14.75 -7.92 16.38
CA ALA A 444 14.77 -8.36 15.00
C ALA A 444 14.61 -9.88 14.90
N LYS A 445 15.40 -10.63 15.69
CA LYS A 445 15.36 -12.11 15.73
C LYS A 445 14.02 -12.65 16.23
N GLU A 446 13.45 -12.09 17.29
CA GLU A 446 12.14 -12.48 17.83
C GLU A 446 11.00 -12.25 16.84
N ASN A 447 11.16 -11.27 15.94
CA ASN A 447 10.24 -11.01 14.83
C ASN A 447 10.62 -11.74 13.52
N GLY A 448 11.47 -12.77 13.59
CA GLY A 448 11.75 -13.67 12.48
C GLY A 448 12.84 -13.20 11.50
N TYR A 449 13.59 -12.15 11.83
CA TYR A 449 14.72 -11.71 11.00
C TYR A 449 15.96 -12.54 11.30
N ASP A 450 16.62 -13.06 10.26
CA ASP A 450 17.91 -13.77 10.41
C ASP A 450 19.04 -12.74 10.61
N ILE A 451 19.53 -12.65 11.83
CA ILE A 451 20.63 -11.74 12.19
C ILE A 451 22.02 -12.31 11.90
N GLY A 452 22.12 -13.54 11.39
CA GLY A 452 23.38 -14.23 11.12
C GLY A 452 24.10 -14.76 12.37
N GLU A 453 25.06 -15.66 12.17
CA GLU A 453 25.76 -16.35 13.27
C GLU A 453 26.54 -15.40 14.20
N VAL A 454 27.21 -14.40 13.62
CA VAL A 454 28.02 -13.43 14.38
C VAL A 454 27.18 -12.67 15.39
N PHE A 455 26.02 -12.12 14.97
CA PHE A 455 25.17 -11.38 15.89
C PHE A 455 24.34 -12.28 16.79
N ASN A 456 24.07 -13.54 16.37
CA ASN A 456 23.50 -14.54 17.29
C ASN A 456 24.43 -14.83 18.47
N ALA A 457 25.73 -15.00 18.24
CA ALA A 457 26.72 -15.14 19.31
C ALA A 457 26.82 -13.87 20.17
N TYR A 458 26.89 -12.70 19.51
CA TYR A 458 27.01 -11.40 20.19
C TYR A 458 25.87 -11.09 21.17
N ILE A 459 24.63 -11.47 20.88
CA ILE A 459 23.49 -11.21 21.79
C ILE A 459 23.45 -12.16 22.98
N THR A 460 24.17 -13.29 22.94
CA THR A 460 24.26 -14.28 24.04
C THR A 460 25.40 -14.02 25.01
N GLU A 461 26.46 -13.32 24.59
CA GLU A 461 27.56 -12.84 25.45
C GLU A 461 27.11 -11.69 26.39
#